data_b17a2f987f859d543cf7cee9686fa233
#
_entry.id   b17a2f987f859d543cf7cee9686fa233
#
_cell.length_a   1.000
_cell.length_b   1.000
_cell.length_c   1.000
_cell.angle_alpha   90.00
_cell.angle_beta   90.00
_cell.angle_gamma   90.00
#
_symmetry.space_group_name_H-M   'P 1'
#
loop_
_entity.id
_entity.type
_entity.pdbx_description
1 polymer ?
#
loop_
_entity_poly.entity_id
_entity_poly.type
_entity_poly.pdbx_seq_one_letter_code
_entity_poly.pdbx_strand_id
1 'polypeptide(L)'
;MYEGKNISERYQRMGFKRIDVRDIDGFKLGNAENQSAGTGCTVIISENGAVAGVDVRGGGPATRETDLLKSENTVQAVNAVVLSGGSAFGLEAGSGVMK
;
A
#
# COMPACT_ATOMS: atom_id res chain seq x y z
N MET A 1 18.97 -19.02 14.05
CA MET A 1 17.58 -19.23 13.59
C MET A 1 16.73 -18.05 14.01
N TYR A 2 15.87 -17.62 13.13
CA TYR A 2 14.94 -16.55 13.39
C TYR A 2 13.73 -17.07 14.20
N GLU A 3 13.44 -16.43 15.31
CA GLU A 3 12.24 -16.70 16.09
C GLU A 3 11.24 -15.57 15.88
N GLY A 4 10.06 -15.89 15.32
CA GLY A 4 9.10 -14.89 14.84
C GLY A 4 8.64 -13.85 15.85
N LYS A 5 8.57 -14.20 17.14
CA LYS A 5 8.17 -13.27 18.19
C LYS A 5 9.13 -12.11 18.39
N ASN A 6 10.33 -12.18 17.84
CA ASN A 6 11.42 -11.28 18.18
C ASN A 6 11.69 -10.15 17.19
N ILE A 7 10.84 -9.98 16.17
CA ILE A 7 10.97 -8.83 15.25
C ILE A 7 10.86 -7.52 16.04
N SER A 8 9.82 -7.37 16.84
CA SER A 8 9.60 -6.15 17.62
C SER A 8 10.74 -5.89 18.60
N GLU A 9 11.15 -6.93 19.34
CA GLU A 9 12.26 -6.84 20.29
C GLU A 9 13.57 -6.47 19.60
N ARG A 10 13.80 -7.05 18.42
CA ARG A 10 14.98 -6.79 17.62
C ARG A 10 15.08 -5.33 17.24
N TYR A 11 13.99 -4.73 16.74
CA TYR A 11 13.95 -3.32 16.40
C TYR A 11 14.09 -2.43 17.61
N GLN A 12 13.50 -2.79 18.75
CA GLN A 12 13.66 -2.04 19.97
C GLN A 12 15.12 -1.98 20.44
N ARG A 13 15.86 -3.08 20.33
CA ARG A 13 17.29 -3.12 20.64
C ARG A 13 18.11 -2.20 19.70
N MET A 14 17.65 -1.98 18.49
CA MET A 14 18.28 -1.09 17.52
C MET A 14 17.86 0.38 17.71
N GLY A 15 17.07 0.70 18.73
CA GLY A 15 16.58 2.05 18.98
C GLY A 15 15.29 2.41 18.22
N PHE A 16 14.64 1.45 17.58
CA PHE A 16 13.37 1.67 16.90
C PHE A 16 12.19 1.39 17.82
N LYS A 17 11.15 2.18 17.67
CA LYS A 17 9.89 2.00 18.36
C LYS A 17 8.85 1.45 17.39
N ARG A 18 8.13 0.40 17.80
CA ARG A 18 6.98 -0.08 17.04
C ARG A 18 5.78 0.81 17.29
N ILE A 19 5.14 1.27 16.24
CA ILE A 19 3.89 2.02 16.32
C ILE A 19 2.87 1.38 15.38
N ASP A 20 1.58 1.68 15.62
CA ASP A 20 0.52 1.29 14.71
C ASP A 20 0.46 2.30 13.56
N VAL A 21 0.28 1.81 12.33
CA VAL A 21 0.17 2.68 11.16
C VAL A 21 -0.98 3.68 11.29
N ARG A 22 -2.03 3.33 12.05
CA ARG A 22 -3.17 4.20 12.30
C ARG A 22 -2.84 5.40 13.18
N ASP A 23 -1.71 5.36 13.88
CA ASP A 23 -1.25 6.46 14.72
C ASP A 23 -0.46 7.51 13.94
N ILE A 24 -0.26 7.31 12.64
CA ILE A 24 0.39 8.27 11.76
C ILE A 24 -0.65 9.25 11.24
N ASP A 25 -0.50 10.52 11.58
CA ASP A 25 -1.43 11.57 11.16
C ASP A 25 -1.42 11.77 9.64
N GLY A 26 -2.58 12.12 9.09
CA GLY A 26 -2.73 12.45 7.68
C GLY A 26 -3.01 11.24 6.78
N PHE A 27 -3.05 10.04 7.35
CA PHE A 27 -3.34 8.81 6.60
C PHE A 27 -4.53 8.07 7.19
N LYS A 28 -5.34 7.51 6.30
CA LYS A 28 -6.41 6.59 6.65
C LYS A 28 -6.17 5.24 5.99
N LEU A 29 -6.48 4.17 6.69
CA LEU A 29 -6.30 2.81 6.22
C LEU A 29 -7.63 2.09 6.24
N GLY A 30 -7.96 1.43 5.15
CA GLY A 30 -9.14 0.58 5.04
C GLY A 30 -8.81 -0.77 4.44
N ASN A 31 -9.53 -1.80 4.89
CA ASN A 31 -9.41 -3.15 4.35
C ASN A 31 -10.79 -3.68 4.00
N ALA A 32 -10.85 -4.45 2.93
CA ALA A 32 -12.02 -5.23 2.58
C ALA A 32 -11.57 -6.60 2.11
N GLU A 33 -12.36 -7.63 2.41
CA GLU A 33 -12.02 -8.99 2.01
C GLU A 33 -13.26 -9.76 1.57
N ASN A 34 -13.01 -10.75 0.72
CA ASN A 34 -13.99 -11.77 0.37
C ASN A 34 -13.36 -13.13 0.67
N GLN A 35 -13.71 -13.69 1.82
CA GLN A 35 -13.11 -14.95 2.28
C GLN A 35 -13.45 -16.12 1.37
N SER A 36 -14.66 -16.15 0.81
CA SER A 36 -15.09 -17.22 -0.10
C SER A 36 -14.27 -17.23 -1.38
N ALA A 37 -13.95 -16.07 -1.91
CA ALA A 37 -13.14 -15.94 -3.11
C ALA A 37 -11.64 -15.93 -2.82
N GLY A 38 -11.24 -15.83 -1.56
CA GLY A 38 -9.83 -15.76 -1.17
C GLY A 38 -9.14 -14.50 -1.65
N THR A 39 -9.87 -13.37 -1.72
CA THR A 39 -9.33 -12.11 -2.17
C THR A 39 -9.62 -10.97 -1.21
N GLY A 40 -8.98 -9.85 -1.43
CA GLY A 40 -9.20 -8.66 -0.65
C GLY A 40 -8.42 -7.47 -1.17
N CYS A 41 -8.65 -6.33 -0.57
CA CYS A 41 -7.87 -5.14 -0.87
C CYS A 41 -7.61 -4.32 0.39
N THR A 42 -6.51 -3.58 0.32
CA THR A 42 -6.13 -2.60 1.35
C THR A 42 -5.96 -1.25 0.67
N VAL A 43 -6.51 -0.21 1.26
CA VAL A 43 -6.41 1.15 0.74
C VAL A 43 -5.78 2.04 1.80
N ILE A 44 -4.79 2.81 1.38
CA ILE A 44 -4.19 3.86 2.20
C ILE A 44 -4.52 5.18 1.55
N ILE A 45 -5.17 6.09 2.29
CA ILE A 45 -5.55 7.40 1.79
C ILE A 45 -4.71 8.47 2.49
N SER A 46 -4.11 9.35 1.69
CA SER A 46 -3.47 10.56 2.17
C SER A 46 -4.41 11.73 1.89
N GLU A 47 -5.01 12.29 2.93
CA GLU A 47 -6.04 13.35 2.78
C GLU A 47 -5.49 14.60 2.13
N ASN A 48 -4.23 14.93 2.38
CA ASN A 48 -3.59 16.14 1.86
C ASN A 48 -2.71 15.89 0.65
N GLY A 49 -2.73 14.66 0.14
CA GLY A 49 -1.82 14.24 -0.91
C GLY A 49 -0.42 13.89 -0.37
N ALA A 50 0.27 13.04 -1.06
CA ALA A 50 1.62 12.63 -0.69
C ALA A 50 2.50 12.48 -1.93
N VAL A 51 3.78 12.78 -1.79
CA VAL A 51 4.76 12.44 -2.80
C VAL A 51 5.02 10.94 -2.71
N ALA A 52 5.04 10.27 -3.84
CA ALA A 52 5.22 8.83 -3.89
C ALA A 52 6.27 8.44 -4.91
N GLY A 53 6.85 7.27 -4.70
CA GLY A 53 7.75 6.64 -5.63
C GLY A 53 7.32 5.20 -5.87
N VAL A 54 7.72 4.65 -7.01
CA VAL A 54 7.36 3.28 -7.37
C VAL A 54 8.57 2.57 -7.97
N ASP A 55 8.64 1.27 -7.71
CA ASP A 55 9.56 0.37 -8.37
C ASP A 55 8.76 -0.87 -8.80
N VAL A 56 8.67 -1.08 -10.11
CA VAL A 56 7.90 -2.17 -10.71
C VAL A 56 8.87 -3.21 -11.23
N ARG A 57 8.89 -4.37 -10.59
CA ARG A 57 9.80 -5.47 -10.92
C ARG A 57 9.05 -6.80 -11.01
N GLY A 58 9.72 -7.79 -11.59
CA GLY A 58 9.22 -9.15 -11.71
C GLY A 58 8.74 -9.47 -13.11
N GLY A 59 8.45 -10.76 -13.34
CA GLY A 59 8.07 -11.27 -14.64
C GLY A 59 6.62 -10.99 -15.05
N GLY A 60 5.76 -10.63 -14.09
CA GLY A 60 4.33 -10.38 -14.37
C GLY A 60 3.75 -9.32 -13.46
N PRO A 61 4.33 -8.10 -13.43
CA PRO A 61 3.76 -7.05 -12.58
C PRO A 61 2.38 -6.64 -13.09
N ALA A 62 1.46 -6.41 -12.17
CA ALA A 62 0.13 -5.92 -12.44
C ALA A 62 -0.07 -4.62 -11.67
N THR A 63 -0.02 -3.51 -12.37
CA THR A 63 -0.15 -2.19 -11.76
C THR A 63 -1.08 -1.31 -12.58
N ARG A 64 -1.62 -0.27 -11.91
CA ARG A 64 -2.49 0.72 -12.53
C ARG A 64 -2.07 2.10 -12.08
N GLU A 65 -1.96 3.03 -13.00
CA GLU A 65 -1.63 4.44 -12.76
C GLU A 65 -0.23 4.67 -12.17
N THR A 66 0.65 3.69 -12.20
CA THR A 66 2.01 3.85 -11.65
C THR A 66 2.92 4.71 -12.49
N ASP A 67 2.61 4.90 -13.77
CA ASP A 67 3.36 5.82 -14.62
C ASP A 67 3.28 7.27 -14.18
N LEU A 68 2.26 7.63 -13.41
CA LEU A 68 2.14 8.96 -12.81
C LEU A 68 3.31 9.31 -11.89
N LEU A 69 3.99 8.31 -11.35
CA LEU A 69 5.05 8.48 -10.36
C LEU A 69 6.42 8.67 -10.98
N LYS A 70 6.53 8.61 -12.30
CA LYS A 70 7.77 8.91 -12.99
C LYS A 70 8.06 10.41 -12.92
N SER A 71 9.33 10.75 -12.76
CA SER A 71 9.76 12.14 -12.58
C SER A 71 9.46 13.05 -13.77
N GLU A 72 9.35 12.48 -14.96
CA GLU A 72 8.98 13.24 -16.17
C GLU A 72 7.49 13.58 -16.26
N ASN A 73 6.64 13.02 -15.41
CA ASN A 73 5.21 13.27 -15.43
C ASN A 73 4.82 14.43 -14.51
N THR A 74 3.69 15.07 -14.82
CA THR A 74 3.26 16.29 -14.13
C THR A 74 2.56 16.04 -12.81
N VAL A 75 2.13 14.83 -12.52
CA VAL A 75 1.46 14.49 -11.27
C VAL A 75 2.48 14.43 -10.15
N GLN A 76 2.33 15.29 -9.15
CA GLN A 76 3.28 15.43 -8.04
C GLN A 76 2.75 14.89 -6.72
N ALA A 77 1.46 14.55 -6.64
CA ALA A 77 0.86 14.05 -5.42
C ALA A 77 -0.07 12.87 -5.67
N VAL A 78 -0.07 11.94 -4.75
CA VAL A 78 -0.94 10.77 -4.72
C VAL A 78 -1.88 10.88 -3.53
N ASN A 79 -3.16 10.61 -3.74
CA ASN A 79 -4.17 10.68 -2.69
C ASN A 79 -4.53 9.31 -2.11
N ALA A 80 -4.31 8.24 -2.86
CA ALA A 80 -4.57 6.89 -2.37
C ALA A 80 -3.65 5.87 -3.02
N VAL A 81 -3.34 4.84 -2.27
CA VAL A 81 -2.66 3.63 -2.76
C VAL A 81 -3.56 2.44 -2.47
N VAL A 82 -3.78 1.61 -3.47
CA VAL A 82 -4.62 0.42 -3.36
C VAL A 82 -3.76 -0.82 -3.59
N LEU A 83 -3.78 -1.73 -2.63
CA LEU A 83 -3.19 -3.06 -2.77
C LEU A 83 -4.34 -4.04 -2.92
N SER A 84 -4.42 -4.72 -4.05
CA SER A 84 -5.57 -5.57 -4.37
C SER A 84 -5.13 -6.96 -4.78
N GLY A 85 -5.82 -7.97 -4.25
CA GLY A 85 -5.73 -9.35 -4.73
C GLY A 85 -6.62 -9.57 -5.95
N GLY A 86 -6.56 -10.75 -6.54
CA GLY A 86 -7.37 -11.11 -7.71
C GLY A 86 -6.64 -10.98 -9.05
N SER A 87 -5.31 -10.97 -9.04
CA SER A 87 -4.48 -10.89 -10.24
C SER A 87 -4.78 -9.60 -11.03
N ALA A 88 -4.61 -9.61 -12.35
CA ALA A 88 -4.88 -8.42 -13.17
C ALA A 88 -6.34 -7.95 -13.08
N PHE A 89 -7.29 -8.86 -12.91
CA PHE A 89 -8.69 -8.50 -12.73
C PHE A 89 -8.94 -7.71 -11.44
N GLY A 90 -8.13 -7.96 -10.41
CA GLY A 90 -8.21 -7.24 -9.14
C GLY A 90 -7.91 -5.75 -9.25
N LEU A 91 -7.27 -5.30 -10.31
CA LEU A 91 -7.00 -3.87 -10.54
C LEU A 91 -8.28 -3.03 -10.65
N GLU A 92 -9.41 -3.66 -10.95
CA GLU A 92 -10.71 -2.98 -11.00
C GLU A 92 -11.13 -2.39 -9.65
N ALA A 93 -10.59 -2.91 -8.56
CA ALA A 93 -10.83 -2.34 -7.22
C ALA A 93 -10.45 -0.85 -7.15
N GLY A 94 -9.45 -0.42 -7.93
CA GLY A 94 -9.08 0.98 -8.04
C GLY A 94 -10.21 1.88 -8.50
N SER A 95 -11.07 1.40 -9.39
CA SER A 95 -12.25 2.16 -9.84
C SER A 95 -13.25 2.40 -8.70
N GLY A 96 -13.40 1.43 -7.80
CA GLY A 96 -14.23 1.59 -6.61
C GLY A 96 -13.69 2.65 -5.65
N VAL A 97 -12.39 2.65 -5.47
CA VAL A 97 -11.73 3.62 -4.58
C VAL A 97 -11.85 5.06 -5.10
N MET A 98 -11.85 5.24 -6.43
CA MET A 98 -11.97 6.57 -7.06
C MET A 98 -13.37 7.17 -6.95
N LYS A 99 -14.37 6.40 -6.59
CA LYS A 99 -15.73 6.89 -6.38
C LYS A 99 -15.91 7.51 -5.02
#